data_5c2c72457cc8b2d518f16a3cfb99670f
#
_entry.id   5c2c72457cc8b2d518f16a3cfb99670f
#
_cell.length_a   1.000
_cell.length_b   1.000
_cell.length_c   1.000
_cell.angle_alpha   90.00
_cell.angle_beta   90.00
_cell.angle_gamma   90.00
#
_symmetry.space_group_name_H-M   'P 1'
#
loop_
_entity.id
_entity.type
_entity.pdbx_description
1 polymer ?
#
loop_
_entity_poly.entity_id
_entity_poly.type
_entity_poly.pdbx_seq_one_letter_code
_entity_poly.pdbx_strand_id
1 'polypeptide(L)'
;MLRPALVSALALSLALAGCSKTDASAPGEPTRIADTGSSQAASATGEAAVLPAAATSVREVGAPESSLVEMYLKLHQAPELSFKEARTSALLAQELQSLGFEVTTGIGQQWVTDKAMKDIGEVKPGVGGYGVVGVLRNGNGPTVLIRTDMDALPVPEQTGVSYASTVESQTWTGVDSPVMHACGHDVHMTSWLGTARALVAQKSKWKGTLVMIAQPAEEIGLGAQAMLADGLYERFPKPDYNLALHVSADAPSGTVVYSPGYAMANVDSVDIHVKGKGGHGAYPQATRDPILIGAHIVTALQSLVSRNVDPLDSAVVTVGSFKAGAKHNIIPDEAVLLLTVRSYDDDTRQMLLDGITRIAKAEAAAFDAPEPEITIEPDYTPSTYNDPAATTRVIKAIGKKLGTEYVREVNPVMGGEDFSQYARTEDKIPSVLFWVGAVDPAKYAKAKADGMPLPSLHSSLFAPDYERTIQTGIDAMSTAAIELFKD
;
A
#
# COMPACT_ATOMS: atom_id res chain seq x y z
N MET A 1 59.81 9.18 -3.20
CA MET A 1 60.74 8.84 -4.25
C MET A 1 60.13 7.81 -5.16
N LEU A 2 60.15 8.16 -6.44
CA LEU A 2 59.96 7.32 -7.63
C LEU A 2 58.58 6.80 -8.03
N ARG A 3 58.24 7.35 -9.14
CA ARG A 3 57.17 7.22 -10.12
C ARG A 3 57.39 6.00 -11.09
N PRO A 4 56.65 5.90 -12.16
CA PRO A 4 55.66 4.91 -12.57
C PRO A 4 56.05 4.23 -13.89
N ALA A 5 55.26 3.26 -14.36
CA ALA A 5 55.26 2.79 -15.77
C ALA A 5 53.86 2.24 -16.08
N LEU A 6 53.22 2.65 -17.00
CA LEU A 6 53.13 2.84 -18.47
C LEU A 6 52.18 1.83 -19.09
N VAL A 7 51.23 2.41 -19.75
CA VAL A 7 50.19 1.93 -20.66
C VAL A 7 50.74 1.19 -21.86
N SER A 8 50.06 0.17 -22.38
CA SER A 8 50.07 -0.15 -23.81
C SER A 8 48.72 -0.69 -24.26
N ALA A 9 48.10 0.11 -25.13
CA ALA A 9 46.96 -0.25 -25.95
C ALA A 9 47.45 -1.12 -27.13
N LEU A 10 46.66 -2.11 -27.50
CA LEU A 10 46.80 -2.76 -28.79
C LEU A 10 45.43 -2.85 -29.48
N ALA A 11 45.31 -2.05 -30.51
CA ALA A 11 44.24 -2.13 -31.50
C ALA A 11 44.56 -3.23 -32.50
N LEU A 12 43.58 -4.03 -32.85
CA LEU A 12 43.69 -4.88 -34.04
C LEU A 12 42.43 -4.86 -34.88
N SER A 13 42.69 -4.56 -36.15
CA SER A 13 41.81 -4.20 -37.23
C SER A 13 41.00 -5.35 -37.85
N LEU A 14 39.90 -5.00 -38.44
CA LEU A 14 39.04 -5.80 -39.35
C LEU A 14 39.82 -6.48 -40.48
N ALA A 15 39.37 -7.71 -40.85
CA ALA A 15 39.49 -8.22 -42.18
C ALA A 15 38.19 -8.86 -42.64
N LEU A 16 37.57 -8.25 -43.65
CA LEU A 16 36.47 -8.79 -44.43
C LEU A 16 37.02 -9.82 -45.41
N ALA A 17 36.42 -11.03 -45.47
CA ALA A 17 36.52 -11.91 -46.63
C ALA A 17 35.17 -12.47 -46.96
N GLY A 18 34.65 -12.10 -48.11
CA GLY A 18 33.46 -12.66 -48.70
C GLY A 18 33.77 -13.96 -49.45
N CYS A 19 32.79 -14.86 -49.47
CA CYS A 19 32.67 -15.89 -50.51
C CYS A 19 31.22 -16.36 -50.69
N SER A 20 30.71 -16.09 -51.85
CA SER A 20 29.93 -16.84 -52.85
C SER A 20 28.77 -17.74 -52.43
N LYS A 21 27.69 -17.46 -53.13
CA LYS A 21 26.44 -18.22 -53.26
C LYS A 21 26.66 -19.63 -53.79
N THR A 22 25.94 -20.60 -53.22
CA THR A 22 25.54 -21.82 -53.94
C THR A 22 24.03 -22.02 -53.72
N ASP A 23 23.31 -22.14 -54.82
CA ASP A 23 21.90 -22.52 -54.90
C ASP A 23 21.71 -23.97 -54.41
N ALA A 24 20.66 -24.18 -53.61
CA ALA A 24 20.05 -25.49 -53.46
C ALA A 24 18.54 -25.36 -53.24
N SER A 25 17.84 -25.99 -54.12
CA SER A 25 16.44 -26.23 -54.35
C SER A 25 15.55 -26.39 -53.12
N ALA A 26 14.35 -25.81 -53.22
CA ALA A 26 13.21 -25.96 -52.33
C ALA A 26 12.58 -27.36 -52.40
N PRO A 27 12.03 -27.87 -51.30
CA PRO A 27 11.00 -28.91 -51.32
C PRO A 27 9.62 -28.35 -50.95
N GLY A 28 8.65 -28.86 -51.64
CA GLY A 28 7.23 -28.77 -51.76
C GLY A 28 6.39 -28.24 -50.59
N GLU A 29 5.35 -27.49 -50.99
CA GLU A 29 4.20 -27.11 -50.18
C GLU A 29 3.42 -28.33 -49.67
N PRO A 30 2.94 -28.34 -48.40
CA PRO A 30 1.89 -29.25 -48.01
C PRO A 30 0.49 -28.65 -48.30
N THR A 31 -0.32 -29.47 -48.86
CA THR A 31 -1.72 -29.34 -49.25
C THR A 31 -2.59 -28.69 -48.16
N ARG A 32 -3.35 -27.65 -48.54
CA ARG A 32 -4.46 -27.10 -47.75
C ARG A 32 -5.57 -28.12 -47.57
N ILE A 33 -5.87 -28.46 -46.33
CA ILE A 33 -7.16 -29.08 -45.95
C ILE A 33 -8.11 -27.90 -45.68
N ALA A 34 -9.25 -27.92 -46.39
CA ALA A 34 -10.32 -26.95 -46.17
C ALA A 34 -10.97 -27.18 -44.79
N ASP A 35 -10.90 -26.18 -43.93
CA ASP A 35 -11.62 -26.17 -42.68
C ASP A 35 -12.92 -25.35 -42.83
N THR A 36 -14.04 -26.09 -42.76
CA THR A 36 -15.38 -25.51 -42.67
C THR A 36 -15.82 -25.64 -41.21
N GLY A 37 -15.70 -24.56 -40.47
CA GLY A 37 -16.22 -24.55 -39.08
C GLY A 37 -15.97 -23.21 -38.42
N SER A 38 -16.83 -22.22 -38.68
CA SER A 38 -16.87 -20.99 -37.92
C SER A 38 -17.33 -21.25 -36.48
N SER A 39 -16.40 -21.30 -35.54
CA SER A 39 -16.69 -21.02 -34.14
C SER A 39 -16.06 -19.70 -33.77
N GLN A 40 -16.90 -18.69 -33.53
CA GLN A 40 -16.50 -17.44 -32.91
C GLN A 40 -15.92 -17.77 -31.54
N ALA A 41 -14.61 -17.77 -31.40
CA ALA A 41 -13.95 -17.67 -30.13
C ALA A 41 -14.16 -16.22 -29.62
N ALA A 42 -15.02 -16.07 -28.62
CA ALA A 42 -15.09 -14.84 -27.86
C ALA A 42 -13.72 -14.65 -27.17
N SER A 43 -12.95 -13.70 -27.67
CA SER A 43 -11.78 -13.19 -26.94
C SER A 43 -12.31 -12.45 -25.72
N ALA A 44 -12.22 -13.08 -24.55
CA ALA A 44 -12.34 -12.38 -23.30
C ALA A 44 -11.06 -11.55 -23.09
N THR A 45 -10.98 -10.41 -23.76
CA THR A 45 -10.17 -9.30 -23.31
C THR A 45 -10.89 -8.78 -22.07
N GLY A 46 -10.27 -9.00 -20.89
CA GLY A 46 -10.68 -8.31 -19.66
C GLY A 46 -10.58 -6.81 -19.94
N GLU A 47 -11.68 -6.21 -20.37
CA GLU A 47 -11.85 -4.78 -20.34
C GLU A 47 -11.76 -4.36 -18.86
N ALA A 48 -10.63 -3.75 -18.49
CA ALA A 48 -10.63 -2.84 -17.37
C ALA A 48 -11.85 -1.92 -17.59
N ALA A 49 -12.75 -1.87 -16.60
CA ALA A 49 -14.00 -1.15 -16.69
C ALA A 49 -13.72 0.27 -17.23
N VAL A 50 -13.95 0.46 -18.51
CA VAL A 50 -13.87 1.77 -19.17
C VAL A 50 -14.95 2.60 -18.50
N LEU A 51 -14.52 3.56 -17.69
CA LEU A 51 -15.41 4.55 -17.11
C LEU A 51 -16.26 5.14 -18.25
N PRO A 52 -17.60 5.13 -18.15
CA PRO A 52 -18.41 5.74 -19.18
C PRO A 52 -18.00 7.21 -19.33
N ALA A 53 -18.00 7.71 -20.55
CA ALA A 53 -17.57 9.05 -20.95
C ALA A 53 -18.37 10.23 -20.32
N ALA A 54 -19.05 10.00 -19.22
CA ALA A 54 -19.98 10.93 -18.55
C ALA A 54 -19.34 11.83 -17.49
N ALA A 55 -18.03 11.98 -17.44
CA ALA A 55 -17.40 12.91 -16.50
C ALA A 55 -16.55 13.98 -17.20
N THR A 56 -17.15 14.72 -18.13
CA THR A 56 -16.55 15.97 -18.64
C THR A 56 -16.88 17.18 -17.76
N SER A 57 -17.79 17.07 -16.79
CA SER A 57 -18.05 18.12 -15.81
C SER A 57 -17.13 17.95 -14.61
N VAL A 58 -16.22 18.87 -14.44
CA VAL A 58 -15.42 19.00 -13.20
C VAL A 58 -16.34 19.56 -12.13
N ARG A 59 -16.45 18.86 -10.97
CA ARG A 59 -17.17 19.39 -9.83
C ARG A 59 -16.53 20.70 -9.40
N GLU A 60 -17.32 21.76 -9.26
CA GLU A 60 -16.84 22.95 -8.57
C GLU A 60 -16.68 22.65 -7.08
N VAL A 61 -15.47 22.77 -6.59
CA VAL A 61 -15.10 22.56 -5.18
C VAL A 61 -14.62 23.91 -4.66
N GLY A 62 -15.21 24.38 -3.57
CA GLY A 62 -14.70 25.56 -2.86
C GLY A 62 -13.26 25.31 -2.38
N ALA A 63 -12.49 26.37 -2.23
CA ALA A 63 -11.17 26.26 -1.61
C ALA A 63 -11.33 25.94 -0.10
N PRO A 64 -10.42 25.13 0.48
CA PRO A 64 -10.36 24.94 1.92
C PRO A 64 -9.97 26.25 2.62
N GLU A 65 -10.20 26.32 3.94
CA GLU A 65 -9.73 27.46 4.73
C GLU A 65 -8.21 27.67 4.54
N SER A 66 -7.76 28.93 4.44
CA SER A 66 -6.34 29.25 4.22
C SER A 66 -5.42 28.62 5.28
N SER A 67 -5.88 28.51 6.52
CA SER A 67 -5.15 27.83 7.61
C SER A 67 -5.00 26.32 7.40
N LEU A 68 -5.87 25.67 6.65
CA LEU A 68 -5.74 24.26 6.26
C LEU A 68 -4.75 24.11 5.11
N VAL A 69 -4.72 25.04 4.16
CA VAL A 69 -3.69 25.08 3.11
C VAL A 69 -2.30 25.25 3.74
N GLU A 70 -2.15 26.19 4.68
CA GLU A 70 -0.90 26.37 5.43
C GLU A 70 -0.51 25.12 6.21
N MET A 71 -1.48 24.42 6.81
CA MET A 71 -1.25 23.14 7.51
C MET A 71 -0.72 22.08 6.57
N TYR A 72 -1.36 21.89 5.40
CA TYR A 72 -0.90 20.96 4.37
C TYR A 72 0.54 21.24 3.97
N LEU A 73 0.85 22.50 3.62
CA LEU A 73 2.20 22.90 3.20
C LEU A 73 3.25 22.64 4.30
N LYS A 74 2.89 22.88 5.56
CA LYS A 74 3.76 22.62 6.72
C LYS A 74 4.04 21.12 6.92
N LEU A 75 3.02 20.28 6.77
CA LEU A 75 3.14 18.83 6.88
C LEU A 75 3.98 18.28 5.72
N HIS A 76 3.69 18.71 4.49
CA HIS A 76 4.41 18.28 3.29
C HIS A 76 5.90 18.61 3.34
N GLN A 77 6.26 19.83 3.82
CA GLN A 77 7.65 20.28 3.94
C GLN A 77 8.43 19.65 5.09
N ALA A 78 7.75 19.02 6.04
CA ALA A 78 8.36 18.47 7.24
C ALA A 78 7.85 17.04 7.54
N PRO A 79 7.90 16.11 6.55
CA PRO A 79 7.42 14.75 6.71
C PRO A 79 8.25 13.98 7.74
N GLU A 80 7.62 13.04 8.42
CA GLU A 80 8.25 12.17 9.40
C GLU A 80 7.96 10.70 9.07
N LEU A 81 8.97 9.84 9.19
CA LEU A 81 8.85 8.40 8.90
C LEU A 81 8.09 7.66 10.00
N SER A 82 7.63 6.44 9.70
CA SER A 82 6.93 5.53 10.61
C SER A 82 7.63 5.42 11.96
N PHE A 83 6.87 5.56 13.05
CA PHE A 83 7.32 5.61 14.45
C PHE A 83 8.28 6.74 14.79
N LYS A 84 8.31 7.80 13.97
CA LYS A 84 9.10 9.02 14.22
C LYS A 84 8.29 10.32 14.11
N GLU A 85 6.97 10.23 14.11
CA GLU A 85 6.01 11.30 13.85
C GLU A 85 5.82 12.25 15.06
N ALA A 86 6.88 12.51 15.82
CA ALA A 86 6.82 13.30 17.05
C ALA A 86 6.28 14.71 16.86
N ARG A 87 6.71 15.42 15.80
CA ARG A 87 6.28 16.80 15.50
C ARG A 87 4.87 16.81 14.94
N THR A 88 4.56 15.89 14.05
CA THR A 88 3.25 15.71 13.42
C THR A 88 2.20 15.39 14.47
N SER A 89 2.46 14.42 15.35
CA SER A 89 1.60 14.03 16.47
C SER A 89 1.31 15.22 17.41
N ALA A 90 2.35 15.94 17.81
CA ALA A 90 2.20 17.11 18.69
C ALA A 90 1.37 18.22 18.03
N LEU A 91 1.57 18.47 16.74
CA LEU A 91 0.83 19.46 15.96
C LEU A 91 -0.67 19.11 15.89
N LEU A 92 -1.01 17.89 15.52
CA LEU A 92 -2.39 17.43 15.43
C LEU A 92 -3.09 17.40 16.78
N ALA A 93 -2.37 17.00 17.84
CA ALA A 93 -2.87 17.03 19.21
C ALA A 93 -3.22 18.46 19.65
N GLN A 94 -2.36 19.45 19.37
CA GLN A 94 -2.59 20.85 19.69
C GLN A 94 -3.82 21.41 18.95
N GLU A 95 -3.99 21.07 17.68
CA GLU A 95 -5.15 21.49 16.88
C GLU A 95 -6.45 20.93 17.46
N LEU A 96 -6.50 19.63 17.80
CA LEU A 96 -7.67 19.03 18.44
C LEU A 96 -7.98 19.68 19.81
N GLN A 97 -6.94 19.95 20.63
CA GLN A 97 -7.14 20.66 21.91
C GLN A 97 -7.77 22.04 21.71
N SER A 98 -7.32 22.78 20.69
CA SER A 98 -7.87 24.09 20.35
C SER A 98 -9.37 24.05 19.96
N LEU A 99 -9.81 22.90 19.41
CA LEU A 99 -11.19 22.62 19.05
C LEU A 99 -12.06 22.11 20.23
N GLY A 100 -11.45 21.92 21.40
CA GLY A 100 -12.14 21.51 22.62
C GLY A 100 -12.28 20.01 22.79
N PHE A 101 -11.43 19.19 22.12
CA PHE A 101 -11.33 17.76 22.38
C PHE A 101 -10.54 17.48 23.66
N GLU A 102 -10.91 16.41 24.37
CA GLU A 102 -10.07 15.77 25.37
C GLU A 102 -9.00 14.96 24.63
N VAL A 103 -7.73 15.35 24.70
CA VAL A 103 -6.65 14.76 23.89
C VAL A 103 -5.67 13.96 24.74
N THR A 104 -5.37 12.75 24.29
CA THR A 104 -4.32 11.88 24.84
C THR A 104 -3.31 11.59 23.73
N THR A 105 -2.02 11.68 24.04
CA THR A 105 -0.90 11.42 23.12
C THR A 105 -0.04 10.27 23.61
N GLY A 106 0.85 9.77 22.76
CA GLY A 106 1.79 8.70 23.13
C GLY A 106 1.15 7.32 23.14
N ILE A 107 0.04 7.15 22.42
CA ILE A 107 -0.65 5.85 22.31
C ILE A 107 0.23 4.91 21.49
N GLY A 108 0.44 3.68 22.00
CA GLY A 108 1.30 2.67 21.39
C GLY A 108 2.75 2.67 21.90
N GLN A 109 3.13 3.57 22.82
CA GLN A 109 4.54 3.74 23.21
C GLN A 109 5.19 2.45 23.74
N GLN A 110 4.52 1.71 24.61
CA GLN A 110 5.09 0.49 25.19
C GLN A 110 5.25 -0.59 24.10
N TRP A 111 4.24 -0.78 23.28
CA TRP A 111 4.26 -1.76 22.19
C TRP A 111 5.40 -1.48 21.20
N VAL A 112 5.59 -0.21 20.80
CA VAL A 112 6.68 0.19 19.89
C VAL A 112 8.05 -0.05 20.52
N THR A 113 8.20 0.23 21.81
CA THR A 113 9.44 -0.06 22.55
C THR A 113 9.75 -1.54 22.54
N ASP A 114 8.79 -2.39 22.87
CA ASP A 114 8.95 -3.85 22.92
C ASP A 114 9.23 -4.43 21.54
N LYS A 115 8.54 -3.93 20.50
CA LYS A 115 8.74 -4.31 19.10
C LYS A 115 10.15 -3.96 18.62
N ALA A 116 10.62 -2.74 18.87
CA ALA A 116 11.97 -2.32 18.53
C ALA A 116 13.04 -3.16 19.25
N MET A 117 12.86 -3.44 20.54
CA MET A 117 13.78 -4.32 21.29
C MET A 117 13.78 -5.75 20.74
N LYS A 118 12.63 -6.28 20.33
CA LYS A 118 12.51 -7.62 19.75
C LYS A 118 13.18 -7.72 18.36
N ASP A 119 12.90 -6.75 17.47
CA ASP A 119 13.25 -6.87 16.05
C ASP A 119 14.66 -6.35 15.75
N ILE A 120 15.11 -5.30 16.45
CA ILE A 120 16.43 -4.68 16.21
C ILE A 120 17.34 -4.65 17.45
N GLY A 121 16.88 -5.12 18.60
CA GLY A 121 17.68 -5.20 19.83
C GLY A 121 17.87 -3.87 20.57
N GLU A 122 17.34 -2.75 20.04
CA GLU A 122 17.45 -1.42 20.62
C GLU A 122 16.30 -0.51 20.17
N VAL A 123 16.01 0.54 20.93
CA VAL A 123 15.11 1.62 20.51
C VAL A 123 15.96 2.77 19.96
N LYS A 124 15.87 3.00 18.67
CA LYS A 124 16.63 4.09 18.00
C LYS A 124 16.14 5.46 18.48
N PRO A 125 17.01 6.49 18.47
CA PRO A 125 16.61 7.85 18.84
C PRO A 125 15.40 8.36 18.03
N GLY A 126 14.41 8.91 18.73
CA GLY A 126 13.19 9.44 18.14
C GLY A 126 12.16 8.37 17.73
N VAL A 127 12.39 7.09 17.98
CA VAL A 127 11.40 6.03 17.79
C VAL A 127 10.47 5.97 19.00
N GLY A 128 9.15 5.97 18.75
CA GLY A 128 8.15 5.91 19.80
C GLY A 128 6.73 5.72 19.31
N GLY A 129 5.81 5.52 20.23
CA GLY A 129 4.37 5.49 19.97
C GLY A 129 3.82 6.91 19.97
N TYR A 130 3.53 7.41 18.79
CA TYR A 130 3.06 8.79 18.58
C TYR A 130 1.56 8.89 18.32
N GLY A 131 0.79 7.82 18.60
CA GLY A 131 -0.65 7.83 18.43
C GLY A 131 -1.33 8.94 19.24
N VAL A 132 -2.31 9.59 18.62
CA VAL A 132 -3.14 10.64 19.23
C VAL A 132 -4.58 10.17 19.27
N VAL A 133 -5.26 10.38 20.40
CA VAL A 133 -6.70 10.16 20.54
C VAL A 133 -7.35 11.42 21.07
N GLY A 134 -8.27 11.99 20.31
CA GLY A 134 -9.11 13.11 20.72
C GLY A 134 -10.56 12.67 20.88
N VAL A 135 -11.18 12.99 22.00
CA VAL A 135 -12.58 12.65 22.32
C VAL A 135 -13.41 13.91 22.47
N LEU A 136 -14.51 14.00 21.72
CA LEU A 136 -15.47 15.09 21.82
C LEU A 136 -16.88 14.54 22.05
N ARG A 137 -17.48 14.85 23.20
CA ARG A 137 -18.85 14.43 23.55
C ARG A 137 -19.86 15.51 23.18
N ASN A 138 -20.96 15.13 22.54
CA ASN A 138 -22.04 16.02 22.13
C ASN A 138 -23.44 15.42 22.43
N GLY A 139 -23.65 14.98 23.68
CA GLY A 139 -24.89 14.35 24.14
C GLY A 139 -24.90 12.85 23.92
N ASN A 140 -26.08 12.23 24.12
CA ASN A 140 -26.26 10.79 23.94
C ASN A 140 -26.39 10.45 22.45
N GLY A 141 -25.85 9.33 22.03
CA GLY A 141 -25.87 8.84 20.64
C GLY A 141 -24.67 7.95 20.37
N PRO A 142 -24.49 7.51 19.11
CA PRO A 142 -23.41 6.64 18.72
C PRO A 142 -22.02 7.24 18.95
N THR A 143 -21.03 6.36 19.03
CA THR A 143 -19.63 6.73 18.99
C THR A 143 -19.08 6.47 17.59
N VAL A 144 -18.59 7.51 16.93
CA VAL A 144 -17.97 7.41 15.60
C VAL A 144 -16.49 7.75 15.73
N LEU A 145 -15.64 6.80 15.31
CA LEU A 145 -14.21 7.00 15.22
C LEU A 145 -13.83 7.39 13.81
N ILE A 146 -13.00 8.45 13.69
CA ILE A 146 -12.42 8.88 12.42
C ILE A 146 -10.90 8.83 12.52
N ARG A 147 -10.28 8.04 11.64
CA ARG A 147 -8.82 7.82 11.59
C ARG A 147 -8.16 8.65 10.50
N THR A 148 -6.99 9.17 10.79
CA THR A 148 -5.95 9.54 9.83
C THR A 148 -4.66 8.82 10.16
N ASP A 149 -3.85 8.54 9.15
CA ASP A 149 -2.45 8.17 9.23
C ASP A 149 -1.56 9.41 9.28
N MET A 150 -0.29 9.26 9.71
CA MET A 150 0.61 10.41 9.92
C MET A 150 1.96 10.27 9.24
N ASP A 151 2.39 9.06 8.96
CA ASP A 151 3.76 8.80 8.54
C ASP A 151 3.98 9.08 7.05
N ALA A 152 5.24 9.26 6.70
CA ALA A 152 5.75 9.47 5.35
C ALA A 152 6.66 8.31 4.95
N LEU A 153 7.05 8.29 3.68
CA LEU A 153 7.82 7.24 3.05
C LEU A 153 9.30 7.61 2.88
N PRO A 154 10.20 6.61 2.89
CA PRO A 154 11.62 6.78 2.59
C PRO A 154 11.86 6.95 1.07
N VAL A 155 11.33 8.01 0.48
CA VAL A 155 11.34 8.30 -0.96
C VAL A 155 11.89 9.71 -1.20
N PRO A 156 12.83 9.91 -2.16
CA PRO A 156 13.27 11.24 -2.55
C PRO A 156 12.18 11.95 -3.37
N GLU A 157 11.81 13.16 -2.99
CA GLU A 157 10.83 13.92 -3.75
C GLU A 157 11.42 14.53 -5.03
N GLN A 158 10.73 14.32 -6.14
CA GLN A 158 11.11 14.81 -7.48
C GLN A 158 9.94 15.49 -8.20
N THR A 159 8.93 15.94 -7.45
CA THR A 159 7.72 16.55 -7.99
C THR A 159 7.96 17.89 -8.67
N GLY A 160 8.99 18.62 -8.25
CA GLY A 160 9.30 19.98 -8.74
C GLY A 160 8.38 21.07 -8.18
N VAL A 161 7.53 20.78 -7.19
CA VAL A 161 6.73 21.81 -6.52
C VAL A 161 7.60 22.70 -5.65
N SER A 162 7.21 23.97 -5.48
CA SER A 162 8.01 24.95 -4.71
C SER A 162 8.09 24.65 -3.21
N TYR A 163 7.24 23.78 -2.72
CA TYR A 163 7.16 23.35 -1.33
C TYR A 163 7.62 21.90 -1.11
N ALA A 164 8.35 21.34 -2.07
CA ALA A 164 8.86 19.97 -1.99
C ALA A 164 9.67 19.72 -0.72
N SER A 165 9.59 18.50 -0.20
CA SER A 165 10.39 18.06 0.94
C SER A 165 11.88 17.95 0.57
N THR A 166 12.72 18.39 1.48
CA THR A 166 14.19 18.18 1.46
C THR A 166 14.65 17.47 2.73
N VAL A 167 13.73 16.81 3.42
CA VAL A 167 14.02 16.15 4.70
C VAL A 167 14.81 14.87 4.46
N GLU A 168 15.89 14.72 5.22
CA GLU A 168 16.64 13.49 5.40
C GLU A 168 16.43 12.99 6.83
N SER A 169 16.18 11.71 7.00
CA SER A 169 15.96 11.10 8.30
C SER A 169 16.39 9.62 8.30
N GLN A 170 16.36 9.00 9.46
CA GLN A 170 16.55 7.55 9.59
C GLN A 170 15.22 6.87 9.78
N THR A 171 15.04 5.71 9.14
CA THR A 171 13.92 4.82 9.43
C THR A 171 13.96 4.36 10.90
N TRP A 172 12.90 3.78 11.38
CA TRP A 172 12.84 3.23 12.75
C TRP A 172 13.88 2.11 12.98
N THR A 173 14.37 1.48 11.89
CA THR A 173 15.46 0.49 11.92
C THR A 173 16.86 1.11 11.79
N GLY A 174 16.96 2.44 11.56
CA GLY A 174 18.24 3.17 11.50
C GLY A 174 18.84 3.30 10.11
N VAL A 175 18.08 3.11 9.04
CA VAL A 175 18.54 3.32 7.65
C VAL A 175 18.34 4.79 7.26
N ASP A 176 19.40 5.47 6.83
CA ASP A 176 19.33 6.85 6.33
C ASP A 176 18.53 6.92 5.04
N SER A 177 17.61 7.88 4.93
CA SER A 177 16.73 8.03 3.78
C SER A 177 16.21 9.45 3.61
N PRO A 178 16.00 9.94 2.37
CA PRO A 178 15.13 11.07 2.09
C PRO A 178 13.68 10.73 2.48
N VAL A 179 12.87 11.75 2.77
CA VAL A 179 11.51 11.57 3.26
C VAL A 179 10.52 12.40 2.46
N MET A 180 9.42 11.77 2.04
CA MET A 180 8.35 12.40 1.27
C MET A 180 6.98 11.82 1.67
N HIS A 181 5.94 12.67 1.73
CA HIS A 181 4.55 12.20 1.78
C HIS A 181 4.09 11.68 0.41
N ALA A 182 4.72 10.58 -0.05
CA ALA A 182 4.44 9.99 -1.35
C ALA A 182 3.13 9.16 -1.39
N CYS A 183 2.47 8.95 -0.24
CA CYS A 183 1.14 8.34 -0.12
C CYS A 183 0.02 9.35 0.15
N GLY A 184 0.36 10.64 0.38
CA GLY A 184 -0.61 11.71 0.57
C GLY A 184 -1.22 11.78 1.97
N HIS A 185 -0.53 11.25 3.00
CA HIS A 185 -0.99 11.32 4.39
C HIS A 185 -1.08 12.76 4.91
N ASP A 186 -0.33 13.71 4.35
CA ASP A 186 -0.48 15.15 4.57
C ASP A 186 -1.86 15.68 4.14
N VAL A 187 -2.42 15.18 3.02
CA VAL A 187 -3.81 15.45 2.59
C VAL A 187 -4.80 14.78 3.54
N HIS A 188 -4.52 13.54 3.98
CA HIS A 188 -5.38 12.82 4.93
C HIS A 188 -5.48 13.59 6.26
N MET A 189 -4.35 13.95 6.87
CA MET A 189 -4.28 14.72 8.12
C MET A 189 -5.00 16.06 8.01
N THR A 190 -4.79 16.77 6.90
CA THR A 190 -5.41 18.07 6.68
C THR A 190 -6.94 17.94 6.49
N SER A 191 -7.39 16.94 5.74
CA SER A 191 -8.82 16.63 5.55
C SER A 191 -9.47 16.21 6.86
N TRP A 192 -8.78 15.41 7.67
CA TRP A 192 -9.20 14.97 8.99
C TRP A 192 -9.37 16.15 9.95
N LEU A 193 -8.40 17.06 9.99
CA LEU A 193 -8.49 18.28 10.82
C LEU A 193 -9.63 19.20 10.35
N GLY A 194 -9.77 19.38 9.04
CA GLY A 194 -10.90 20.14 8.48
C GLY A 194 -12.25 19.49 8.79
N THR A 195 -12.31 18.16 8.82
CA THR A 195 -13.49 17.40 9.26
C THR A 195 -13.80 17.64 10.73
N ALA A 196 -12.79 17.64 11.62
CA ALA A 196 -12.97 17.98 13.02
C ALA A 196 -13.56 19.38 13.20
N ARG A 197 -13.01 20.39 12.51
CA ARG A 197 -13.52 21.76 12.50
C ARG A 197 -14.98 21.82 12.02
N ALA A 198 -15.29 21.14 10.91
CA ALA A 198 -16.63 21.10 10.34
C ALA A 198 -17.65 20.46 11.29
N LEU A 199 -17.29 19.37 11.98
CA LEU A 199 -18.15 18.69 12.95
C LEU A 199 -18.35 19.53 14.22
N VAL A 200 -17.32 20.22 14.71
CA VAL A 200 -17.41 21.15 15.83
C VAL A 200 -18.35 22.31 15.49
N ALA A 201 -18.23 22.91 14.31
CA ALA A 201 -19.10 23.99 13.85
C ALA A 201 -20.56 23.53 13.66
N GLN A 202 -20.77 22.23 13.42
CA GLN A 202 -22.09 21.64 13.15
C GLN A 202 -22.62 20.79 14.31
N LYS A 203 -22.22 21.04 15.57
CA LYS A 203 -22.68 20.30 16.76
C LYS A 203 -24.20 20.20 16.92
N SER A 204 -24.96 21.14 16.34
CA SER A 204 -26.42 21.09 16.35
C SER A 204 -27.00 20.00 15.43
N LYS A 205 -26.24 19.47 14.48
CA LYS A 205 -26.70 18.48 13.50
C LYS A 205 -26.46 17.03 13.90
N TRP A 206 -25.73 16.78 14.98
CA TRP A 206 -25.39 15.44 15.41
C TRP A 206 -25.39 15.33 16.93
N LYS A 207 -25.54 14.11 17.44
CA LYS A 207 -25.43 13.74 18.84
C LYS A 207 -24.61 12.47 18.95
N GLY A 208 -23.90 12.31 20.07
CA GLY A 208 -23.02 11.14 20.33
C GLY A 208 -21.62 11.54 20.73
N THR A 209 -20.68 10.64 20.51
CA THR A 209 -19.26 10.82 20.82
C THR A 209 -18.42 10.71 19.55
N LEU A 210 -17.65 11.74 19.25
CA LEU A 210 -16.66 11.75 18.18
C LEU A 210 -15.29 11.38 18.76
N VAL A 211 -14.69 10.33 18.21
CA VAL A 211 -13.31 9.91 18.53
C VAL A 211 -12.46 10.17 17.28
N MET A 212 -11.50 11.07 17.40
CA MET A 212 -10.57 11.40 16.32
C MET A 212 -9.22 10.77 16.66
N ILE A 213 -8.72 9.88 15.79
CA ILE A 213 -7.39 9.28 15.99
C ILE A 213 -6.42 9.67 14.88
N ALA A 214 -5.20 10.04 15.28
CA ALA A 214 -4.06 10.17 14.37
C ALA A 214 -3.10 9.00 14.66
N GLN A 215 -2.96 8.14 13.67
CA GLN A 215 -2.27 6.87 13.76
C GLN A 215 -0.87 6.99 13.15
N PRO A 216 0.20 6.58 13.86
CA PRO A 216 1.54 6.47 13.29
C PRO A 216 1.68 5.21 12.43
N ALA A 217 2.77 5.11 11.66
CA ALA A 217 3.35 3.89 11.11
C ALA A 217 2.37 3.00 10.30
N GLU A 218 1.55 3.63 9.45
CA GLU A 218 0.68 2.93 8.49
C GLU A 218 1.52 2.21 7.44
N GLU A 219 2.54 2.86 6.89
CA GLU A 219 3.35 2.40 5.76
C GLU A 219 4.16 1.11 6.03
N ILE A 220 4.24 0.73 7.28
CA ILE A 220 4.85 -0.54 7.70
C ILE A 220 3.83 -1.50 8.34
N GLY A 221 2.53 -1.17 8.30
CA GLY A 221 1.43 -2.02 8.77
C GLY A 221 1.34 -2.24 10.28
N LEU A 222 2.01 -1.40 11.08
CA LEU A 222 2.19 -1.63 12.52
C LEU A 222 1.47 -0.63 13.42
N GLY A 223 1.02 0.51 12.87
CA GLY A 223 0.48 1.59 13.67
C GLY A 223 -0.85 1.27 14.34
N ALA A 224 -1.78 0.67 13.61
CA ALA A 224 -3.06 0.26 14.16
C ALA A 224 -2.89 -0.81 15.26
N GLN A 225 -2.00 -1.79 15.05
CA GLN A 225 -1.66 -2.79 16.06
C GLN A 225 -1.11 -2.14 17.33
N ALA A 226 -0.19 -1.19 17.21
CA ALA A 226 0.39 -0.49 18.33
C ALA A 226 -0.68 0.27 19.15
N MET A 227 -1.62 0.96 18.48
CA MET A 227 -2.70 1.70 19.14
C MET A 227 -3.71 0.75 19.81
N LEU A 228 -4.09 -0.33 19.16
CA LEU A 228 -5.00 -1.35 19.72
C LEU A 228 -4.36 -2.07 20.92
N ALA A 229 -3.09 -2.46 20.82
CA ALA A 229 -2.36 -3.11 21.90
C ALA A 229 -2.18 -2.21 23.14
N ASP A 230 -2.17 -0.88 22.97
CA ASP A 230 -2.18 0.10 24.07
C ASP A 230 -3.59 0.35 24.62
N GLY A 231 -4.57 -0.42 24.23
CA GLY A 231 -5.93 -0.40 24.75
C GLY A 231 -6.82 0.70 24.16
N LEU A 232 -6.75 0.97 22.86
CA LEU A 232 -7.57 2.01 22.21
C LEU A 232 -9.06 1.83 22.49
N TYR A 233 -9.57 0.59 22.46
CA TYR A 233 -11.00 0.31 22.66
C TYR A 233 -11.40 0.08 24.13
N GLU A 234 -10.43 -0.09 25.02
CA GLU A 234 -10.62 -0.26 26.48
C GLU A 234 -10.51 1.05 27.23
N ARG A 235 -9.60 1.93 26.82
CA ARG A 235 -9.27 3.20 27.51
C ARG A 235 -10.13 4.36 27.04
N PHE A 236 -10.65 4.30 25.81
CA PHE A 236 -11.41 5.37 25.19
C PHE A 236 -12.83 4.87 24.83
N PRO A 237 -13.77 5.79 24.51
CA PRO A 237 -15.10 5.39 24.09
C PRO A 237 -15.03 4.42 22.90
N LYS A 238 -15.51 3.19 23.11
CA LYS A 238 -15.53 2.17 22.05
C LYS A 238 -16.44 2.64 20.92
N PRO A 239 -15.98 2.63 19.67
CA PRO A 239 -16.78 3.10 18.55
C PRO A 239 -17.88 2.11 18.15
N ASP A 240 -18.99 2.63 17.66
CA ASP A 240 -20.01 1.88 16.95
C ASP A 240 -19.67 1.79 15.45
N TYR A 241 -18.87 2.73 14.94
CA TYR A 241 -18.42 2.81 13.56
C TYR A 241 -17.00 3.38 13.47
N ASN A 242 -16.19 2.83 12.56
CA ASN A 242 -14.90 3.39 12.17
C ASN A 242 -14.96 3.98 10.77
N LEU A 243 -14.39 5.17 10.58
CA LEU A 243 -14.26 5.85 9.29
C LEU A 243 -12.81 6.19 9.00
N ALA A 244 -12.40 5.99 7.75
CA ALA A 244 -11.15 6.51 7.20
C ALA A 244 -11.35 6.99 5.76
N LEU A 245 -10.46 7.85 5.28
CA LEU A 245 -10.31 8.14 3.86
C LEU A 245 -8.87 7.89 3.43
N HIS A 246 -8.69 7.62 2.16
CA HIS A 246 -7.39 7.59 1.53
C HIS A 246 -7.43 8.38 0.21
N VAL A 247 -6.34 8.96 -0.25
CA VAL A 247 -6.28 9.58 -1.57
C VAL A 247 -6.16 8.53 -2.67
N SER A 248 -6.63 8.85 -3.88
CA SER A 248 -6.49 7.99 -5.04
C SER A 248 -5.71 8.71 -6.15
N ALA A 249 -4.58 8.13 -6.55
CA ALA A 249 -3.81 8.59 -7.71
C ALA A 249 -4.46 8.19 -9.06
N ASP A 250 -5.56 7.42 -9.03
CA ASP A 250 -6.28 6.92 -10.21
C ASP A 250 -7.65 7.56 -10.40
N ALA A 251 -7.97 8.60 -9.62
CA ALA A 251 -9.24 9.32 -9.69
C ALA A 251 -9.02 10.84 -9.70
N PRO A 252 -9.85 11.59 -10.45
CA PRO A 252 -9.75 13.05 -10.48
C PRO A 252 -10.21 13.67 -9.16
N SER A 253 -9.54 14.75 -8.74
CA SER A 253 -9.93 15.52 -7.56
C SER A 253 -11.36 16.04 -7.68
N GLY A 254 -12.08 16.14 -6.57
CA GLY A 254 -13.51 16.44 -6.55
C GLY A 254 -14.40 15.20 -6.60
N THR A 255 -13.84 13.99 -6.68
CA THR A 255 -14.59 12.72 -6.70
C THR A 255 -14.30 11.86 -5.48
N VAL A 256 -15.24 10.97 -5.18
CA VAL A 256 -15.08 9.91 -4.18
C VAL A 256 -15.26 8.56 -4.88
N VAL A 257 -14.39 7.60 -4.58
CA VAL A 257 -14.55 6.22 -5.06
C VAL A 257 -14.55 5.26 -3.87
N TYR A 258 -15.25 4.12 -3.99
CA TYR A 258 -15.44 3.18 -2.90
C TYR A 258 -15.62 1.76 -3.41
N SER A 259 -15.36 0.79 -2.54
CA SER A 259 -15.67 -0.62 -2.76
C SER A 259 -16.39 -1.18 -1.53
N PRO A 260 -17.63 -1.69 -1.65
CA PRO A 260 -18.30 -2.36 -0.54
C PRO A 260 -17.75 -3.78 -0.40
N GLY A 261 -17.72 -4.32 0.81
CA GLY A 261 -17.07 -5.59 1.08
C GLY A 261 -15.55 -5.43 1.06
N TYR A 262 -14.84 -6.34 0.44
CA TYR A 262 -13.38 -6.20 0.32
C TYR A 262 -13.01 -4.96 -0.49
N ALA A 263 -12.15 -4.13 0.08
CA ALA A 263 -11.66 -2.90 -0.53
C ALA A 263 -10.15 -2.98 -0.83
N MET A 264 -9.36 -3.52 0.11
CA MET A 264 -7.91 -3.68 -0.04
C MET A 264 -7.49 -5.06 0.45
N ALA A 265 -6.41 -5.59 -0.13
CA ALA A 265 -5.93 -6.95 0.16
C ALA A 265 -5.20 -7.05 1.51
N ASN A 266 -5.09 -8.27 2.03
CA ASN A 266 -4.09 -8.55 3.06
C ASN A 266 -2.68 -8.45 2.50
N VAL A 267 -1.71 -8.23 3.39
CA VAL A 267 -0.27 -8.18 3.08
C VAL A 267 0.46 -9.12 4.00
N ASP A 268 1.04 -10.17 3.43
CA ASP A 268 1.93 -11.08 4.14
C ASP A 268 3.33 -11.03 3.53
N SER A 269 4.33 -11.12 4.39
CA SER A 269 5.73 -11.32 4.03
C SER A 269 6.17 -12.73 4.40
N VAL A 270 6.84 -13.41 3.47
CA VAL A 270 7.35 -14.77 3.68
C VAL A 270 8.79 -14.83 3.21
N ASP A 271 9.67 -15.27 4.10
CA ASP A 271 11.07 -15.51 3.81
C ASP A 271 11.35 -17.00 3.72
N ILE A 272 12.04 -17.43 2.65
CA ILE A 272 12.43 -18.83 2.46
C ILE A 272 13.95 -18.88 2.36
N HIS A 273 14.58 -19.51 3.37
CA HIS A 273 16.00 -19.82 3.36
C HIS A 273 16.20 -21.24 2.83
N VAL A 274 16.60 -21.34 1.58
CA VAL A 274 16.88 -22.61 0.91
C VAL A 274 18.29 -23.04 1.28
N LYS A 275 18.40 -24.08 2.10
CA LYS A 275 19.70 -24.66 2.51
C LYS A 275 20.17 -25.64 1.45
N GLY A 276 21.40 -25.51 1.05
CA GLY A 276 22.07 -26.38 0.08
C GLY A 276 23.35 -26.99 0.60
N LYS A 277 24.20 -27.40 -0.34
CA LYS A 277 25.57 -27.77 -0.10
C LYS A 277 26.42 -27.18 -1.22
N GLY A 278 27.21 -26.19 -0.88
CA GLY A 278 28.06 -25.49 -1.82
C GLY A 278 29.24 -26.28 -2.30
N GLY A 279 29.92 -25.75 -3.31
CA GLY A 279 31.12 -26.36 -3.85
C GLY A 279 31.59 -25.73 -5.15
N HIS A 280 32.56 -26.42 -5.79
CA HIS A 280 33.09 -25.96 -7.06
C HIS A 280 32.11 -26.18 -8.21
N GLY A 281 31.81 -25.15 -8.98
CA GLY A 281 30.82 -25.19 -10.07
C GLY A 281 31.07 -26.22 -11.16
N ALA A 282 32.32 -26.74 -11.29
CA ALA A 282 32.65 -27.83 -12.21
C ALA A 282 32.39 -29.23 -11.62
N TYR A 283 32.01 -29.33 -10.34
CA TYR A 283 31.74 -30.60 -9.66
C TYR A 283 30.35 -30.62 -9.02
N PRO A 284 29.26 -30.34 -9.78
CA PRO A 284 27.93 -30.20 -9.24
C PRO A 284 27.41 -31.47 -8.54
N GLN A 285 27.87 -32.66 -8.93
CA GLN A 285 27.49 -33.93 -8.32
C GLN A 285 27.88 -34.05 -6.84
N ALA A 286 28.84 -33.24 -6.36
CA ALA A 286 29.26 -33.19 -4.97
C ALA A 286 28.46 -32.21 -4.12
N THR A 287 27.51 -31.48 -4.72
CA THR A 287 26.78 -30.37 -4.14
C THR A 287 25.27 -30.64 -4.05
N ARG A 288 24.55 -29.71 -3.43
CA ARG A 288 23.09 -29.52 -3.53
C ARG A 288 22.89 -28.05 -3.81
N ASP A 289 22.63 -27.72 -5.08
CA ASP A 289 22.64 -26.32 -5.55
C ASP A 289 21.40 -25.56 -5.12
N PRO A 290 21.50 -24.64 -4.15
CA PRO A 290 20.33 -23.90 -3.66
C PRO A 290 19.80 -22.89 -4.67
N ILE A 291 20.59 -22.47 -5.67
CA ILE A 291 20.13 -21.60 -6.76
C ILE A 291 19.15 -22.38 -7.63
N LEU A 292 19.50 -23.61 -8.01
CA LEU A 292 18.60 -24.45 -8.81
C LEU A 292 17.33 -24.79 -8.04
N ILE A 293 17.45 -25.17 -6.77
CA ILE A 293 16.30 -25.47 -5.89
C ILE A 293 15.40 -24.24 -5.76
N GLY A 294 15.97 -23.05 -5.49
CA GLY A 294 15.21 -21.80 -5.39
C GLY A 294 14.48 -21.44 -6.68
N ALA A 295 15.10 -21.66 -7.85
CA ALA A 295 14.46 -21.45 -9.15
C ALA A 295 13.26 -22.39 -9.37
N HIS A 296 13.34 -23.65 -8.95
CA HIS A 296 12.23 -24.60 -8.96
C HIS A 296 11.11 -24.15 -8.03
N ILE A 297 11.45 -23.71 -6.81
CA ILE A 297 10.47 -23.14 -5.86
C ILE A 297 9.74 -21.96 -6.50
N VAL A 298 10.45 -20.98 -7.06
CA VAL A 298 9.83 -19.80 -7.73
C VAL A 298 8.84 -20.23 -8.81
N THR A 299 9.22 -21.20 -9.63
CA THR A 299 8.36 -21.69 -10.72
C THR A 299 7.14 -22.44 -10.19
N ALA A 300 7.33 -23.33 -9.22
CA ALA A 300 6.27 -24.15 -8.65
C ALA A 300 5.24 -23.31 -7.87
N LEU A 301 5.67 -22.24 -7.18
CA LEU A 301 4.79 -21.30 -6.47
C LEU A 301 3.74 -20.65 -7.38
N GLN A 302 4.04 -20.46 -8.67
CA GLN A 302 3.07 -19.88 -9.61
C GLN A 302 1.82 -20.76 -9.78
N SER A 303 1.94 -22.06 -9.48
CA SER A 303 0.81 -22.99 -9.52
C SER A 303 -0.23 -22.72 -8.40
N LEU A 304 0.15 -22.07 -7.32
CA LEU A 304 -0.80 -21.74 -6.25
C LEU A 304 -1.90 -20.83 -6.78
N VAL A 305 -1.56 -19.70 -7.39
CA VAL A 305 -2.54 -18.78 -7.94
C VAL A 305 -3.27 -19.40 -9.14
N SER A 306 -2.53 -20.04 -10.05
CA SER A 306 -3.14 -20.51 -11.31
C SER A 306 -3.92 -21.82 -11.19
N ARG A 307 -3.78 -22.60 -10.11
CA ARG A 307 -4.38 -23.96 -9.97
C ARG A 307 -5.04 -24.25 -8.63
N ASN A 308 -4.82 -23.44 -7.59
CA ASN A 308 -5.37 -23.68 -6.27
C ASN A 308 -6.37 -22.60 -5.84
N VAL A 309 -6.17 -21.35 -6.25
CA VAL A 309 -7.12 -20.25 -6.02
C VAL A 309 -8.33 -20.43 -6.94
N ASP A 310 -9.54 -20.18 -6.43
CA ASP A 310 -10.75 -20.15 -7.26
C ASP A 310 -10.57 -19.09 -8.36
N PRO A 311 -10.89 -19.38 -9.62
CA PRO A 311 -10.74 -18.41 -10.72
C PRO A 311 -11.52 -17.09 -10.55
N LEU A 312 -12.48 -17.04 -9.63
CA LEU A 312 -13.24 -15.83 -9.29
C LEU A 312 -12.60 -15.03 -8.15
N ASP A 313 -11.64 -15.63 -7.43
CA ASP A 313 -10.92 -14.98 -6.36
C ASP A 313 -9.62 -14.37 -6.89
N SER A 314 -9.17 -13.33 -6.19
CA SER A 314 -7.92 -12.65 -6.54
C SER A 314 -6.84 -12.95 -5.52
N ALA A 315 -5.66 -13.35 -6.01
CA ALA A 315 -4.49 -13.59 -5.18
C ALA A 315 -3.19 -13.23 -5.89
N VAL A 316 -2.18 -12.88 -5.12
CA VAL A 316 -0.83 -12.58 -5.60
C VAL A 316 0.20 -13.33 -4.76
N VAL A 317 1.12 -14.04 -5.43
CA VAL A 317 2.34 -14.60 -4.84
C VAL A 317 3.52 -14.09 -5.66
N THR A 318 4.27 -13.14 -5.13
CA THR A 318 5.42 -12.54 -5.81
C THR A 318 6.69 -12.80 -5.03
N VAL A 319 7.69 -13.39 -5.70
CA VAL A 319 9.07 -13.44 -5.19
C VAL A 319 9.74 -12.13 -5.58
N GLY A 320 9.82 -11.20 -4.64
CA GLY A 320 10.37 -9.85 -4.85
C GLY A 320 11.89 -9.80 -4.79
N SER A 321 12.52 -10.80 -4.13
CA SER A 321 13.98 -10.91 -4.04
C SER A 321 14.41 -12.35 -4.07
N PHE A 322 15.49 -12.63 -4.82
CA PHE A 322 16.20 -13.90 -4.84
C PHE A 322 17.68 -13.59 -4.72
N LYS A 323 18.30 -13.93 -3.60
CA LYS A 323 19.71 -13.68 -3.31
C LYS A 323 20.44 -15.00 -3.14
N ALA A 324 21.48 -15.23 -3.94
CA ALA A 324 22.32 -16.42 -3.84
C ALA A 324 23.66 -16.24 -4.56
N GLY A 325 24.73 -16.82 -4.00
CA GLY A 325 26.05 -16.88 -4.60
C GLY A 325 26.72 -15.51 -4.81
N ALA A 326 28.03 -15.55 -5.05
CA ALA A 326 28.83 -14.34 -5.27
C ALA A 326 29.74 -14.44 -6.50
N LYS A 327 29.94 -15.64 -7.05
CA LYS A 327 30.91 -15.87 -8.13
C LYS A 327 30.48 -17.02 -9.04
N HIS A 328 30.68 -16.85 -10.34
CA HIS A 328 30.19 -17.73 -11.41
C HIS A 328 30.69 -19.21 -11.34
N ASN A 329 31.75 -19.51 -10.63
CA ASN A 329 32.31 -20.87 -10.51
C ASN A 329 32.20 -21.47 -9.10
N ILE A 330 31.35 -20.87 -8.24
CA ILE A 330 31.10 -21.36 -6.87
C ILE A 330 29.59 -21.57 -6.71
N ILE A 331 29.16 -22.75 -6.35
CA ILE A 331 27.82 -23.05 -5.88
C ILE A 331 27.76 -22.65 -4.40
N PRO A 332 26.82 -21.79 -3.97
CA PRO A 332 26.71 -21.33 -2.58
C PRO A 332 26.13 -22.42 -1.67
N ASP A 333 26.18 -22.18 -0.36
CA ASP A 333 25.55 -23.05 0.64
C ASP A 333 24.07 -22.75 0.85
N GLU A 334 23.62 -21.56 0.46
CA GLU A 334 22.23 -21.10 0.66
C GLU A 334 21.72 -20.16 -0.44
N ALA A 335 20.42 -20.06 -0.54
CA ALA A 335 19.70 -19.03 -1.28
C ALA A 335 18.56 -18.49 -0.42
N VAL A 336 18.25 -17.20 -0.54
CA VAL A 336 17.17 -16.51 0.19
C VAL A 336 16.18 -15.94 -0.78
N LEU A 337 14.90 -16.28 -0.58
CA LEU A 337 13.77 -15.77 -1.33
C LEU A 337 12.90 -14.93 -0.39
N LEU A 338 12.56 -13.71 -0.80
CA LEU A 338 11.66 -12.83 -0.06
C LEU A 338 10.38 -12.65 -0.88
N LEU A 339 9.25 -12.97 -0.28
CA LEU A 339 7.95 -13.00 -0.96
C LEU A 339 6.96 -12.00 -0.34
N THR A 340 6.09 -11.43 -1.17
CA THR A 340 4.83 -10.84 -0.72
C THR A 340 3.65 -11.68 -1.21
N VAL A 341 2.69 -11.91 -0.31
CA VAL A 341 1.47 -12.68 -0.57
C VAL A 341 0.26 -11.80 -0.31
N ARG A 342 -0.69 -11.79 -1.24
CA ARG A 342 -1.90 -10.96 -1.17
C ARG A 342 -3.14 -11.77 -1.50
N SER A 343 -4.22 -11.56 -0.77
CA SER A 343 -5.56 -12.08 -1.06
C SER A 343 -6.58 -11.22 -0.31
N TYR A 344 -7.86 -11.54 -0.43
CA TYR A 344 -8.90 -10.81 0.30
C TYR A 344 -9.41 -11.60 1.51
N ASP A 345 -9.76 -12.85 1.35
CA ASP A 345 -10.31 -13.68 2.41
C ASP A 345 -9.24 -14.49 3.16
N ASP A 346 -9.57 -14.85 4.40
CA ASP A 346 -8.63 -15.53 5.30
C ASP A 346 -8.37 -16.99 4.88
N ASP A 347 -9.33 -17.66 4.24
CA ASP A 347 -9.19 -19.06 3.80
C ASP A 347 -8.23 -19.15 2.61
N THR A 348 -8.37 -18.24 1.63
CA THR A 348 -7.42 -18.12 0.51
C THR A 348 -6.02 -17.75 1.01
N ARG A 349 -5.91 -16.82 1.96
CA ARG A 349 -4.64 -16.47 2.60
C ARG A 349 -3.97 -17.71 3.21
N GLN A 350 -4.69 -18.46 4.05
CA GLN A 350 -4.15 -19.63 4.72
C GLN A 350 -3.71 -20.71 3.71
N MET A 351 -4.53 -20.96 2.70
CA MET A 351 -4.21 -21.90 1.62
C MET A 351 -2.91 -21.52 0.89
N LEU A 352 -2.69 -20.21 0.62
CA LEU A 352 -1.48 -19.74 -0.01
C LEU A 352 -0.25 -19.95 0.88
N LEU A 353 -0.31 -19.60 2.16
CA LEU A 353 0.79 -19.75 3.12
C LEU A 353 1.17 -21.22 3.33
N ASP A 354 0.17 -22.09 3.49
CA ASP A 354 0.36 -23.55 3.60
C ASP A 354 0.95 -24.12 2.30
N GLY A 355 0.45 -23.64 1.15
CA GLY A 355 0.91 -24.01 -0.17
C GLY A 355 2.38 -23.63 -0.42
N ILE A 356 2.78 -22.42 -0.02
CA ILE A 356 4.18 -21.95 -0.10
C ILE A 356 5.09 -22.86 0.72
N THR A 357 4.70 -23.13 1.96
CA THR A 357 5.45 -24.00 2.87
C THR A 357 5.61 -25.40 2.30
N ARG A 358 4.51 -26.00 1.81
CA ARG A 358 4.50 -27.33 1.23
C ARG A 358 5.37 -27.43 -0.02
N ILE A 359 5.27 -26.45 -0.93
CA ILE A 359 6.04 -26.42 -2.18
C ILE A 359 7.53 -26.27 -1.89
N ALA A 360 7.92 -25.32 -1.04
CA ALA A 360 9.33 -25.10 -0.71
C ALA A 360 9.99 -26.37 -0.13
N LYS A 361 9.30 -27.06 0.80
CA LYS A 361 9.77 -28.34 1.36
C LYS A 361 9.85 -29.45 0.32
N ALA A 362 8.86 -29.56 -0.55
CA ALA A 362 8.82 -30.61 -1.58
C ALA A 362 9.93 -30.43 -2.61
N GLU A 363 10.19 -29.21 -3.07
CA GLU A 363 11.25 -28.92 -4.03
C GLU A 363 12.64 -29.19 -3.42
N ALA A 364 12.89 -28.78 -2.17
CA ALA A 364 14.14 -29.10 -1.51
C ALA A 364 14.37 -30.63 -1.38
N ALA A 365 13.32 -31.37 -1.00
CA ALA A 365 13.36 -32.81 -0.89
C ALA A 365 13.64 -33.50 -2.24
N ALA A 366 13.09 -32.98 -3.35
CA ALA A 366 13.31 -33.50 -4.70
C ALA A 366 14.81 -33.44 -5.13
N PHE A 367 15.61 -32.58 -4.49
CA PHE A 367 17.06 -32.44 -4.73
C PHE A 367 17.93 -33.06 -3.62
N ASP A 368 17.37 -33.88 -2.73
CA ASP A 368 18.05 -34.40 -1.54
C ASP A 368 18.72 -33.29 -0.70
N ALA A 369 18.15 -32.09 -0.68
CA ALA A 369 18.64 -30.96 0.08
C ALA A 369 18.01 -30.92 1.50
N PRO A 370 18.64 -30.24 2.46
CA PRO A 370 18.03 -29.99 3.76
C PRO A 370 16.69 -29.25 3.64
N GLU A 371 15.82 -29.49 4.61
CA GLU A 371 14.54 -28.76 4.68
C GLU A 371 14.79 -27.25 4.76
N PRO A 372 14.12 -26.42 3.94
CA PRO A 372 14.25 -24.96 3.98
C PRO A 372 13.64 -24.41 5.26
N GLU A 373 14.23 -23.33 5.76
CA GLU A 373 13.66 -22.55 6.84
C GLU A 373 12.70 -21.53 6.24
N ILE A 374 11.47 -21.52 6.74
CA ILE A 374 10.40 -20.66 6.22
C ILE A 374 9.89 -19.81 7.36
N THR A 375 10.03 -18.50 7.23
CA THR A 375 9.52 -17.52 8.17
C THR A 375 8.33 -16.81 7.55
N ILE A 376 7.18 -16.88 8.19
CA ILE A 376 6.00 -16.07 7.88
C ILE A 376 5.96 -14.97 8.94
N GLU A 377 6.03 -13.71 8.50
CA GLU A 377 5.98 -12.59 9.43
C GLU A 377 4.65 -12.58 10.19
N PRO A 378 4.68 -12.55 11.54
CA PRO A 378 3.46 -12.67 12.36
C PRO A 378 2.57 -11.43 12.29
N ASP A 379 3.18 -10.26 12.04
CA ASP A 379 2.52 -8.96 12.07
C ASP A 379 2.03 -8.57 10.65
N TYR A 380 1.14 -9.39 10.08
CA TYR A 380 0.59 -9.11 8.76
C TYR A 380 -0.50 -8.02 8.80
N THR A 381 -0.72 -7.35 7.67
CA THR A 381 -1.84 -6.43 7.49
C THR A 381 -3.04 -7.20 6.95
N PRO A 382 -4.17 -7.30 7.68
CA PRO A 382 -5.36 -7.96 7.17
C PRO A 382 -5.99 -7.21 6.00
N SER A 383 -6.86 -7.89 5.24
CA SER A 383 -7.67 -7.23 4.21
C SER A 383 -8.61 -6.18 4.81
N THR A 384 -8.71 -5.02 4.16
CA THR A 384 -9.69 -4.00 4.51
C THR A 384 -11.06 -4.41 4.00
N TYR A 385 -11.99 -4.61 4.92
CA TYR A 385 -13.36 -4.98 4.62
C TYR A 385 -14.31 -3.86 5.03
N ASN A 386 -14.92 -3.22 4.05
CA ASN A 386 -15.95 -2.20 4.25
C ASN A 386 -17.29 -2.86 4.57
N ASP A 387 -17.86 -2.59 5.74
CA ASP A 387 -19.20 -3.08 6.06
C ASP A 387 -20.21 -2.63 4.99
N PRO A 388 -20.90 -3.55 4.29
CA PRO A 388 -21.75 -3.18 3.16
C PRO A 388 -22.93 -2.27 3.55
N ALA A 389 -23.49 -2.44 4.76
CA ALA A 389 -24.63 -1.64 5.21
C ALA A 389 -24.20 -0.22 5.56
N ALA A 390 -23.14 -0.08 6.35
CA ALA A 390 -22.56 1.22 6.69
C ALA A 390 -22.05 1.93 5.44
N THR A 391 -21.38 1.23 4.52
CA THR A 391 -20.90 1.78 3.25
C THR A 391 -22.04 2.32 2.42
N THR A 392 -23.12 1.56 2.24
CA THR A 392 -24.29 2.00 1.47
C THR A 392 -24.89 3.30 2.05
N ARG A 393 -25.02 3.38 3.37
CA ARG A 393 -25.53 4.58 4.07
C ARG A 393 -24.62 5.80 3.83
N VAL A 394 -23.33 5.62 4.12
CA VAL A 394 -22.33 6.68 4.00
C VAL A 394 -22.23 7.19 2.56
N ILE A 395 -22.11 6.31 1.59
CA ILE A 395 -21.96 6.65 0.18
C ILE A 395 -23.21 7.34 -0.37
N LYS A 396 -24.40 6.91 0.03
CA LYS A 396 -25.64 7.60 -0.33
C LYS A 396 -25.68 9.03 0.22
N ALA A 397 -25.24 9.26 1.44
CA ALA A 397 -25.17 10.58 2.04
C ALA A 397 -24.12 11.47 1.33
N ILE A 398 -22.94 10.92 1.04
CA ILE A 398 -21.88 11.60 0.29
C ILE A 398 -22.39 11.97 -1.12
N GLY A 399 -23.03 11.04 -1.84
CA GLY A 399 -23.59 11.31 -3.17
C GLY A 399 -24.65 12.39 -3.16
N LYS A 400 -25.48 12.46 -2.11
CA LYS A 400 -26.44 13.58 -1.93
C LYS A 400 -25.74 14.93 -1.70
N LYS A 401 -24.60 14.95 -1.04
CA LYS A 401 -23.82 16.16 -0.75
C LYS A 401 -22.99 16.62 -1.95
N LEU A 402 -22.31 15.70 -2.62
CA LEU A 402 -21.34 16.01 -3.67
C LEU A 402 -21.95 16.02 -5.09
N GLY A 403 -23.04 15.29 -5.31
CA GLY A 403 -23.58 14.85 -6.59
C GLY A 403 -23.26 13.36 -6.81
N THR A 404 -24.28 12.59 -7.21
CA THR A 404 -24.12 11.13 -7.38
C THR A 404 -23.16 10.77 -8.52
N GLU A 405 -23.01 11.65 -9.49
CA GLU A 405 -22.08 11.53 -10.62
C GLU A 405 -20.60 11.62 -10.21
N TYR A 406 -20.31 12.17 -9.03
CA TYR A 406 -18.95 12.30 -8.48
C TYR A 406 -18.60 11.22 -7.45
N VAL A 407 -19.51 10.26 -7.23
CA VAL A 407 -19.31 9.16 -6.29
C VAL A 407 -19.48 7.84 -7.04
N ARG A 408 -18.43 7.00 -7.07
CA ARG A 408 -18.40 5.80 -7.90
C ARG A 408 -17.91 4.58 -7.16
N GLU A 409 -18.54 3.46 -7.41
CA GLU A 409 -18.05 2.15 -7.02
C GLU A 409 -16.89 1.73 -7.93
N VAL A 410 -15.87 1.15 -7.34
CA VAL A 410 -14.68 0.61 -8.04
C VAL A 410 -14.40 -0.80 -7.55
N ASN A 411 -13.63 -1.55 -8.33
CA ASN A 411 -13.15 -2.85 -7.89
C ASN A 411 -12.16 -2.68 -6.71
N PRO A 412 -12.08 -3.69 -5.82
CA PRO A 412 -11.06 -3.71 -4.78
C PRO A 412 -9.64 -3.71 -5.38
N VAL A 413 -8.67 -3.25 -4.59
CA VAL A 413 -7.26 -3.16 -5.00
C VAL A 413 -6.36 -4.08 -4.17
N MET A 414 -5.21 -4.46 -4.75
CA MET A 414 -4.23 -5.33 -4.08
C MET A 414 -3.26 -4.57 -3.15
N GLY A 415 -3.45 -3.25 -2.95
CA GLY A 415 -2.78 -2.51 -1.88
C GLY A 415 -3.24 -3.00 -0.50
N GLY A 416 -2.41 -2.79 0.52
CA GLY A 416 -2.76 -3.04 1.92
C GLY A 416 -3.03 -1.73 2.65
N GLU A 417 -3.71 -1.82 3.80
CA GLU A 417 -4.04 -0.68 4.65
C GLU A 417 -4.35 -1.18 6.07
N ASP A 418 -3.57 -0.74 7.05
CA ASP A 418 -3.67 -1.28 8.42
C ASP A 418 -4.88 -0.75 9.22
N PHE A 419 -5.64 0.22 8.68
CA PHE A 419 -6.97 0.56 9.16
C PHE A 419 -7.86 -0.68 9.28
N SER A 420 -7.61 -1.70 8.48
CA SER A 420 -8.26 -3.01 8.53
C SER A 420 -8.27 -3.64 9.93
N GLN A 421 -7.22 -3.41 10.74
CA GLN A 421 -7.08 -3.97 12.08
C GLN A 421 -8.23 -3.55 13.02
N TYR A 422 -8.75 -2.32 12.86
CA TYR A 422 -9.82 -1.80 13.72
C TYR A 422 -11.13 -2.57 13.58
N ALA A 423 -11.39 -3.18 12.41
CA ALA A 423 -12.55 -4.04 12.18
C ALA A 423 -12.30 -5.50 12.58
N ARG A 424 -11.05 -5.90 12.83
CA ARG A 424 -10.64 -7.29 13.09
C ARG A 424 -10.55 -7.63 14.57
N THR A 425 -10.84 -6.68 15.47
CA THR A 425 -10.96 -6.95 16.90
C THR A 425 -12.15 -7.88 17.18
N GLU A 426 -12.23 -8.43 18.40
CA GLU A 426 -13.36 -9.26 18.84
C GLU A 426 -14.72 -8.55 18.69
N ASP A 427 -14.70 -7.21 18.81
CA ASP A 427 -15.88 -6.36 18.70
C ASP A 427 -16.42 -6.25 17.26
N LYS A 428 -15.62 -6.54 16.24
CA LYS A 428 -15.97 -6.51 14.80
C LYS A 428 -16.71 -5.23 14.40
N ILE A 429 -16.16 -4.08 14.79
CA ILE A 429 -16.76 -2.76 14.57
C ILE A 429 -16.93 -2.50 13.07
N PRO A 430 -18.14 -2.17 12.59
CA PRO A 430 -18.38 -1.79 11.21
C PRO A 430 -17.48 -0.64 10.77
N SER A 431 -16.69 -0.86 9.73
CA SER A 431 -15.67 0.07 9.26
C SER A 431 -15.91 0.43 7.81
N VAL A 432 -15.63 1.70 7.45
CA VAL A 432 -15.74 2.20 6.08
C VAL A 432 -14.52 3.03 5.74
N LEU A 433 -13.79 2.60 4.72
CA LEU A 433 -12.76 3.39 4.06
C LEU A 433 -13.21 3.71 2.64
N PHE A 434 -13.10 4.98 2.24
CA PHE A 434 -13.34 5.39 0.86
C PHE A 434 -12.15 6.22 0.35
N TRP A 435 -11.98 6.27 -0.97
CA TRP A 435 -10.91 7.06 -1.57
C TRP A 435 -11.44 8.40 -2.09
N VAL A 436 -10.58 9.42 -1.96
CA VAL A 436 -10.81 10.75 -2.53
C VAL A 436 -9.85 10.93 -3.70
N GLY A 437 -10.37 11.29 -4.86
CA GLY A 437 -9.55 11.53 -6.04
C GLY A 437 -8.53 12.66 -5.79
N ALA A 438 -7.29 12.45 -6.21
CA ALA A 438 -6.18 13.37 -5.96
C ALA A 438 -5.54 13.95 -7.22
N VAL A 439 -5.97 13.53 -8.40
CA VAL A 439 -5.38 13.98 -9.67
C VAL A 439 -6.11 15.21 -10.19
N ASP A 440 -5.36 16.26 -10.58
CA ASP A 440 -5.94 17.40 -11.29
C ASP A 440 -6.81 16.92 -12.47
N PRO A 441 -8.07 17.36 -12.59
CA PRO A 441 -9.01 16.84 -13.59
C PRO A 441 -8.53 17.00 -15.03
N ALA A 442 -7.79 18.06 -15.35
CA ALA A 442 -7.27 18.26 -16.71
C ALA A 442 -6.10 17.32 -17.00
N LYS A 443 -5.21 17.09 -16.01
CA LYS A 443 -4.14 16.10 -16.09
C LYS A 443 -4.74 14.69 -16.23
N TYR A 444 -5.76 14.36 -15.45
CA TYR A 444 -6.45 13.07 -15.52
C TYR A 444 -7.06 12.84 -16.91
N ALA A 445 -7.83 13.81 -17.42
CA ALA A 445 -8.46 13.69 -18.74
C ALA A 445 -7.41 13.54 -19.85
N LYS A 446 -6.31 14.31 -19.78
CA LYS A 446 -5.22 14.22 -20.74
C LYS A 446 -4.53 12.84 -20.68
N ALA A 447 -4.19 12.35 -19.52
CA ALA A 447 -3.55 11.03 -19.34
C ALA A 447 -4.41 9.90 -19.92
N LYS A 448 -5.73 9.94 -19.67
CA LYS A 448 -6.69 8.98 -20.24
C LYS A 448 -6.78 9.08 -21.76
N ALA A 449 -6.80 10.29 -22.32
CA ALA A 449 -6.86 10.49 -23.78
C ALA A 449 -5.57 10.01 -24.49
N ASP A 450 -4.42 10.24 -23.85
CA ASP A 450 -3.11 9.89 -24.41
C ASP A 450 -2.70 8.43 -24.12
N GLY A 451 -3.45 7.71 -23.26
CA GLY A 451 -3.09 6.36 -22.78
C GLY A 451 -1.81 6.35 -21.93
N MET A 452 -1.48 7.48 -21.31
CA MET A 452 -0.28 7.62 -20.50
C MET A 452 -0.57 7.34 -19.01
N PRO A 453 0.31 6.61 -18.29
CA PRO A 453 0.14 6.41 -16.88
C PRO A 453 0.35 7.71 -16.09
N LEU A 454 -0.40 7.87 -15.01
CA LEU A 454 -0.19 8.91 -14.01
C LEU A 454 0.86 8.43 -12.98
N PRO A 455 1.56 9.36 -12.29
CA PRO A 455 2.37 8.98 -11.13
C PRO A 455 1.50 8.28 -10.08
N SER A 456 1.86 7.05 -9.71
CA SER A 456 1.18 6.29 -8.67
C SER A 456 1.54 6.82 -7.28
N LEU A 457 0.79 6.40 -6.27
CA LEU A 457 1.22 6.48 -4.87
C LEU A 457 2.59 5.80 -4.73
N HIS A 458 3.38 6.22 -3.74
CA HIS A 458 4.77 5.82 -3.47
C HIS A 458 5.77 6.24 -4.57
N SER A 459 5.33 6.98 -5.58
CA SER A 459 6.21 7.56 -6.59
C SER A 459 6.83 8.87 -6.10
N SER A 460 8.11 9.07 -6.40
CA SER A 460 8.80 10.36 -6.19
C SER A 460 8.17 11.55 -6.93
N LEU A 461 7.27 11.26 -7.87
CA LEU A 461 6.57 12.25 -8.71
C LEU A 461 5.11 12.46 -8.29
N PHE A 462 4.62 11.79 -7.24
CA PHE A 462 3.25 11.96 -6.79
C PHE A 462 3.03 13.35 -6.20
N ALA A 463 2.18 14.16 -6.83
CA ALA A 463 1.81 15.50 -6.39
C ALA A 463 0.29 15.67 -6.54
N PRO A 464 -0.46 15.62 -5.44
CA PRO A 464 -1.93 15.74 -5.47
C PRO A 464 -2.39 17.16 -5.83
N ASP A 465 -3.57 17.28 -6.43
CA ASP A 465 -4.36 18.52 -6.49
C ASP A 465 -4.94 18.79 -5.09
N TYR A 466 -4.06 19.16 -4.17
CA TYR A 466 -4.32 19.10 -2.73
C TYR A 466 -5.50 19.97 -2.27
N GLU A 467 -5.69 21.18 -2.79
CA GLU A 467 -6.76 22.07 -2.31
C GLU A 467 -8.14 21.44 -2.57
N ARG A 468 -8.37 20.98 -3.80
CA ARG A 468 -9.62 20.35 -4.20
C ARG A 468 -9.81 19.00 -3.49
N THR A 469 -8.74 18.23 -3.33
CA THR A 469 -8.77 16.92 -2.65
C THR A 469 -9.09 17.07 -1.18
N ILE A 470 -8.45 18.01 -0.46
CA ILE A 470 -8.70 18.31 0.95
C ILE A 470 -10.15 18.72 1.16
N GLN A 471 -10.66 19.67 0.37
CA GLN A 471 -12.03 20.13 0.54
C GLN A 471 -13.05 19.03 0.24
N THR A 472 -12.78 18.18 -0.76
CA THR A 472 -13.63 17.01 -1.05
C THR A 472 -13.60 16.00 0.10
N GLY A 473 -12.43 15.74 0.67
CA GLY A 473 -12.26 14.89 1.85
C GLY A 473 -13.04 15.41 3.06
N ILE A 474 -12.98 16.71 3.35
CA ILE A 474 -13.74 17.36 4.42
C ILE A 474 -15.25 17.19 4.20
N ASP A 475 -15.74 17.51 3.00
CA ASP A 475 -17.16 17.41 2.65
C ASP A 475 -17.66 15.96 2.77
N ALA A 476 -16.88 15.00 2.26
CA ALA A 476 -17.23 13.58 2.29
C ALA A 476 -17.21 13.02 3.72
N MET A 477 -16.12 13.21 4.46
CA MET A 477 -15.93 12.62 5.78
C MET A 477 -16.89 13.22 6.82
N SER A 478 -17.07 14.57 6.82
CA SER A 478 -18.03 15.20 7.74
C SER A 478 -19.46 14.78 7.45
N THR A 479 -19.82 14.57 6.17
CA THR A 479 -21.15 14.07 5.77
C THR A 479 -21.33 12.61 6.21
N ALA A 480 -20.32 11.78 6.02
CA ALA A 480 -20.31 10.39 6.46
C ALA A 480 -20.53 10.27 7.98
N ALA A 481 -19.75 11.03 8.76
CA ALA A 481 -19.87 11.03 10.20
C ALA A 481 -21.25 11.49 10.68
N ILE A 482 -21.77 12.60 10.14
CA ILE A 482 -23.12 13.09 10.48
C ILE A 482 -24.20 12.06 10.14
N GLU A 483 -24.03 11.28 9.06
CA GLU A 483 -24.97 10.22 8.70
C GLU A 483 -24.97 9.08 9.74
N LEU A 484 -23.77 8.67 10.21
CA LEU A 484 -23.64 7.60 11.20
C LEU A 484 -24.12 8.04 12.61
N PHE A 485 -24.05 9.32 12.92
CA PHE A 485 -24.59 9.85 14.18
C PHE A 485 -26.13 9.89 14.26
N LYS A 486 -26.86 9.44 13.23
CA LYS A 486 -28.34 9.40 13.23
C LYS A 486 -28.95 8.14 13.87
N ASP A 487 -28.13 7.19 14.29
CA ASP A 487 -28.59 5.94 14.94
C ASP A 487 -28.99 6.12 16.42
#